data_50676f9fd190d4e435b46a3672ba6abe
#
_entry.id   50676f9fd190d4e435b46a3672ba6abe
#
_cell.length_a   1.000
_cell.length_b   1.000
_cell.length_c   1.000
_cell.angle_alpha   90.00
_cell.angle_beta   90.00
_cell.angle_gamma   90.00
#
_symmetry.space_group_name_H-M   'P 1'
#
loop_
_entity.id
_entity.type
_entity.pdbx_description
1 polymer ?
#
loop_
_entity_poly.entity_id
_entity_poly.type
_entity_poly.pdbx_seq_one_letter_code
_entity_poly.pdbx_strand_id
1 'polypeptide(L)'
;MKAVLEGAADAIQAAIRGFAGDLGEIVGRGATGADTQRIDLVAERAAFAFLRDRGLPYTVVSEEAGRVDGEGEWTLVLDPVDGTHNAVRGFPAYAVSIAAVPRGRRGKVERLRDVAAGLVRDLVTSHTYFAEAGKGASLDGRPIRVRNPFAARDTVFDVYLGEKAHTDALLVANAARRVRNLGAASLDLCMVARGAVDLYYLHSTEVGHELRAMDVAAGVLIVREAGGEVVGLDREPLDMELSPEARANVIAYGDSQILGMLP
;
A
#
# COMPACT_ATOMS: atom_id res chain seq x y z
N MET A 1 16.19 2.90 -9.47
CA MET A 1 14.77 2.63 -9.31
C MET A 1 13.98 3.83 -8.81
N LYS A 2 14.42 4.57 -7.78
CA LYS A 2 13.69 5.71 -7.19
C LYS A 2 13.11 6.68 -8.24
N ALA A 3 13.91 7.18 -9.16
CA ALA A 3 13.46 8.13 -10.20
C ALA A 3 12.36 7.56 -11.13
N VAL A 4 12.31 6.24 -11.31
CA VAL A 4 11.26 5.59 -12.10
C VAL A 4 9.96 5.60 -11.32
N LEU A 5 9.98 5.21 -10.02
CA LEU A 5 8.78 5.20 -9.18
C LEU A 5 8.24 6.62 -8.96
N GLU A 6 9.11 7.61 -8.71
CA GLU A 6 8.71 9.01 -8.59
C GLU A 6 8.08 9.53 -9.88
N GLY A 7 8.70 9.25 -11.03
CA GLY A 7 8.18 9.67 -12.33
C GLY A 7 6.83 9.05 -12.68
N ALA A 8 6.61 7.77 -12.34
CA ALA A 8 5.31 7.12 -12.51
C ALA A 8 4.25 7.77 -11.60
N ALA A 9 4.60 8.03 -10.33
CA ALA A 9 3.70 8.70 -9.39
C ALA A 9 3.38 10.15 -9.81
N ASP A 10 4.36 10.88 -10.38
CA ASP A 10 4.16 12.22 -10.96
C ASP A 10 3.17 12.18 -12.12
N ALA A 11 3.33 11.21 -13.03
CA ALA A 11 2.44 11.03 -14.18
C ALA A 11 1.00 10.72 -13.74
N ILE A 12 0.83 9.83 -12.77
CA ILE A 12 -0.48 9.49 -12.18
C ILE A 12 -1.12 10.74 -11.56
N GLN A 13 -0.40 11.44 -10.68
CA GLN A 13 -0.94 12.60 -9.99
C GLN A 13 -1.30 13.72 -10.97
N ALA A 14 -0.48 13.95 -11.99
CA ALA A 14 -0.76 14.94 -13.03
C ALA A 14 -2.01 14.57 -13.85
N ALA A 15 -2.17 13.30 -14.21
CA ALA A 15 -3.33 12.82 -14.97
C ALA A 15 -4.63 12.97 -14.17
N ILE A 16 -4.64 12.61 -12.88
CA ILE A 16 -5.81 12.77 -12.01
C ILE A 16 -6.18 14.26 -11.88
N ARG A 17 -5.19 15.12 -11.60
CA ARG A 17 -5.43 16.57 -11.42
C ARG A 17 -5.87 17.28 -12.70
N GLY A 18 -5.40 16.80 -13.86
CA GLY A 18 -5.72 17.38 -15.16
C GLY A 18 -7.00 16.83 -15.79
N PHE A 19 -7.64 15.83 -15.19
CA PHE A 19 -8.82 15.20 -15.75
C PHE A 19 -10.06 16.10 -15.61
N ALA A 20 -10.71 16.38 -16.75
CA ALA A 20 -11.93 17.17 -16.80
C ALA A 20 -13.16 16.25 -16.99
N GLY A 21 -13.68 15.71 -15.91
CA GLY A 21 -14.85 14.83 -15.92
C GLY A 21 -15.16 14.22 -14.57
N ASP A 22 -16.11 13.32 -14.52
CA ASP A 22 -16.45 12.60 -13.29
C ASP A 22 -15.46 11.45 -13.05
N LEU A 23 -14.61 11.62 -12.08
CA LEU A 23 -13.63 10.60 -11.66
C LEU A 23 -14.28 9.40 -10.96
N GLY A 24 -15.50 9.55 -10.44
CA GLY A 24 -16.25 8.51 -9.75
C GLY A 24 -17.10 7.62 -10.66
N GLU A 25 -17.18 7.93 -11.96
CA GLU A 25 -17.93 7.11 -12.91
C GLU A 25 -17.41 5.67 -12.95
N ILE A 26 -18.30 4.69 -12.76
CA ILE A 26 -17.96 3.27 -12.94
C ILE A 26 -17.84 3.01 -14.45
N VAL A 27 -16.66 2.59 -14.87
CA VAL A 27 -16.31 2.43 -16.30
C VAL A 27 -16.09 1.00 -16.74
N GLY A 28 -16.14 0.05 -15.81
CA GLY A 28 -15.94 -1.38 -16.09
C GLY A 28 -15.71 -2.21 -14.85
N ARG A 29 -15.05 -3.34 -15.06
CA ARG A 29 -14.56 -4.20 -13.98
C ARG A 29 -13.09 -4.49 -14.21
N GLY A 30 -12.30 -4.38 -13.14
CA GLY A 30 -10.88 -4.68 -13.15
C GLY A 30 -10.59 -6.19 -13.20
N ALA A 31 -9.31 -6.53 -13.34
CA ALA A 31 -8.86 -7.92 -13.39
C ALA A 31 -9.21 -8.70 -12.11
N THR A 32 -9.36 -8.00 -10.99
CA THR A 32 -9.76 -8.59 -9.70
C THR A 32 -11.26 -8.78 -9.54
N GLY A 33 -12.08 -8.36 -10.53
CA GLY A 33 -13.54 -8.46 -10.53
C GLY A 33 -14.25 -7.33 -9.78
N ALA A 34 -13.53 -6.39 -9.16
CA ALA A 34 -14.08 -5.19 -8.57
C ALA A 34 -14.53 -4.18 -9.65
N ASP A 35 -15.44 -3.27 -9.29
CA ASP A 35 -15.84 -2.19 -10.18
C ASP A 35 -14.66 -1.22 -10.34
N THR A 36 -14.26 -0.96 -11.60
CA THR A 36 -13.26 0.04 -11.97
C THR A 36 -13.90 1.40 -12.03
N GLN A 37 -13.39 2.35 -11.28
CA GLN A 37 -13.80 3.75 -11.39
C GLN A 37 -12.91 4.49 -12.39
N ARG A 38 -13.42 5.61 -12.91
CA ARG A 38 -12.70 6.44 -13.89
C ARG A 38 -11.33 6.88 -13.39
N ILE A 39 -11.22 7.20 -12.10
CA ILE A 39 -9.96 7.63 -11.49
C ILE A 39 -8.88 6.55 -11.61
N ASP A 40 -9.22 5.28 -11.35
CA ASP A 40 -8.29 4.15 -11.41
C ASP A 40 -7.79 3.95 -12.83
N LEU A 41 -8.70 3.99 -13.80
CA LEU A 41 -8.36 3.86 -15.22
C LEU A 41 -7.46 5.01 -15.73
N VAL A 42 -7.74 6.26 -15.31
CA VAL A 42 -6.94 7.44 -15.66
C VAL A 42 -5.54 7.30 -15.08
N ALA A 43 -5.45 6.92 -13.81
CA ALA A 43 -4.20 6.74 -13.08
C ALA A 43 -3.35 5.61 -13.67
N GLU A 44 -3.94 4.44 -13.90
CA GLU A 44 -3.23 3.29 -14.44
C GLU A 44 -2.72 3.57 -15.87
N ARG A 45 -3.54 4.17 -16.74
CA ARG A 45 -3.11 4.55 -18.09
C ARG A 45 -1.94 5.53 -18.08
N ALA A 46 -1.90 6.46 -17.13
CA ALA A 46 -0.81 7.39 -16.98
C ALA A 46 0.50 6.68 -16.59
N ALA A 47 0.43 5.69 -15.68
CA ALA A 47 1.59 4.87 -15.33
C ALA A 47 2.12 4.09 -16.52
N PHE A 48 1.25 3.40 -17.25
CA PHE A 48 1.65 2.64 -18.45
C PHE A 48 2.21 3.53 -19.56
N ALA A 49 1.62 4.72 -19.77
CA ALA A 49 2.14 5.70 -20.73
C ALA A 49 3.54 6.15 -20.35
N PHE A 50 3.77 6.49 -19.07
CA PHE A 50 5.09 6.88 -18.58
C PHE A 50 6.15 5.78 -18.81
N LEU A 51 5.84 4.53 -18.49
CA LEU A 51 6.76 3.41 -18.70
C LEU A 51 7.09 3.22 -20.19
N ARG A 52 6.10 3.23 -21.05
CA ARG A 52 6.24 3.09 -22.49
C ARG A 52 7.09 4.23 -23.08
N ASP A 53 6.78 5.48 -22.73
CA ASP A 53 7.43 6.67 -23.29
C ASP A 53 8.90 6.79 -22.84
N ARG A 54 9.26 6.11 -21.73
CA ARG A 54 10.64 5.97 -21.24
C ARG A 54 11.35 4.72 -21.76
N GLY A 55 10.69 3.89 -22.56
CA GLY A 55 11.27 2.64 -23.06
C GLY A 55 11.58 1.64 -21.94
N LEU A 56 10.74 1.60 -20.88
CA LEU A 56 10.92 0.71 -19.73
C LEU A 56 9.99 -0.50 -19.88
N PRO A 57 10.48 -1.63 -20.43
CA PRO A 57 9.65 -2.80 -20.73
C PRO A 57 9.44 -3.68 -19.48
N TYR A 58 9.05 -3.07 -18.35
CA TYR A 58 8.85 -3.77 -17.10
C TYR A 58 7.56 -4.59 -17.11
N THR A 59 7.57 -5.73 -16.41
CA THR A 59 6.32 -6.40 -16.04
C THR A 59 5.57 -5.53 -15.04
N VAL A 60 4.26 -5.42 -15.15
CA VAL A 60 3.41 -4.70 -14.21
C VAL A 60 2.34 -5.63 -13.67
N VAL A 61 2.19 -5.68 -12.35
CA VAL A 61 1.08 -6.32 -11.65
C VAL A 61 0.23 -5.19 -11.08
N SER A 62 -0.98 -5.03 -11.57
CA SER A 62 -1.87 -3.91 -11.24
C SER A 62 -3.27 -4.41 -10.87
N GLU A 63 -4.03 -3.58 -10.17
CA GLU A 63 -5.39 -3.89 -9.75
C GLU A 63 -6.34 -4.02 -10.96
N GLU A 64 -6.25 -3.10 -11.91
CA GLU A 64 -7.18 -3.00 -13.03
C GLU A 64 -6.77 -3.90 -14.22
N ALA A 65 -5.51 -3.84 -14.64
CA ALA A 65 -5.01 -4.61 -15.78
C ALA A 65 -4.57 -6.03 -15.41
N GLY A 66 -4.44 -6.35 -14.11
CA GLY A 66 -3.86 -7.62 -13.67
C GLY A 66 -2.36 -7.67 -13.96
N ARG A 67 -1.89 -8.82 -14.44
CA ARG A 67 -0.47 -8.99 -14.80
C ARG A 67 -0.26 -8.69 -16.28
N VAL A 68 0.54 -7.70 -16.57
CA VAL A 68 1.01 -7.34 -17.92
C VAL A 68 2.49 -7.63 -18.03
N ASP A 69 2.83 -8.68 -18.77
CA ASP A 69 4.23 -9.11 -18.90
C ASP A 69 5.04 -8.18 -19.80
N GLY A 70 6.23 -7.83 -19.32
CA GLY A 70 7.27 -7.12 -20.05
C GLY A 70 8.54 -7.97 -20.17
N GLU A 71 9.51 -7.50 -20.96
CA GLU A 71 10.80 -8.20 -21.16
C GLU A 71 11.92 -7.67 -20.24
N GLY A 72 11.64 -6.64 -19.45
CA GLY A 72 12.62 -5.99 -18.58
C GLY A 72 12.98 -6.80 -17.34
N GLU A 73 13.99 -6.31 -16.62
CA GLU A 73 14.54 -6.95 -15.42
C GLU A 73 13.75 -6.66 -14.14
N TRP A 74 12.64 -5.90 -14.23
CA TRP A 74 11.85 -5.48 -13.08
C TRP A 74 10.38 -5.83 -13.26
N THR A 75 9.75 -6.20 -12.15
CA THR A 75 8.30 -6.23 -11.99
C THR A 75 7.90 -5.05 -11.11
N LEU A 76 6.95 -4.24 -11.55
CA LEU A 76 6.29 -3.22 -10.73
C LEU A 76 4.96 -3.79 -10.22
N VAL A 77 4.73 -3.64 -8.93
CA VAL A 77 3.44 -3.94 -8.28
C VAL A 77 2.79 -2.59 -7.99
N LEU A 78 1.66 -2.34 -8.64
CA LEU A 78 1.04 -1.01 -8.71
C LEU A 78 -0.41 -1.06 -8.21
N ASP A 79 -0.69 -0.25 -7.21
CA ASP A 79 -2.03 0.25 -6.95
C ASP A 79 -2.06 1.72 -7.42
N PRO A 80 -2.76 2.03 -8.50
CA PRO A 80 -2.78 3.38 -9.04
C PRO A 80 -3.50 4.38 -8.14
N VAL A 81 -4.51 3.93 -7.38
CA VAL A 81 -5.25 4.76 -6.40
C VAL A 81 -5.74 3.93 -5.23
N ASP A 82 -4.87 3.65 -4.26
CA ASP A 82 -5.29 3.10 -2.97
C ASP A 82 -6.20 4.11 -2.24
N GLY A 83 -7.38 3.65 -1.85
CA GLY A 83 -8.41 4.51 -1.29
C GLY A 83 -9.29 5.20 -2.34
N THR A 84 -9.59 4.55 -3.46
CA THR A 84 -10.46 5.06 -4.54
C THR A 84 -11.78 5.60 -4.01
N HIS A 85 -12.42 4.88 -3.06
CA HIS A 85 -13.67 5.33 -2.44
C HIS A 85 -13.52 6.67 -1.71
N ASN A 86 -12.37 6.89 -1.03
CA ASN A 86 -12.06 8.17 -0.39
C ASN A 86 -11.92 9.28 -1.43
N ALA A 87 -11.16 9.02 -2.50
CA ALA A 87 -10.92 9.99 -3.56
C ALA A 87 -12.24 10.49 -4.17
N VAL A 88 -13.14 9.58 -4.52
CA VAL A 88 -14.44 9.88 -5.14
C VAL A 88 -15.39 10.61 -4.17
N ARG A 89 -15.32 10.31 -2.89
CA ARG A 89 -16.11 10.97 -1.86
C ARG A 89 -15.51 12.29 -1.37
N GLY A 90 -14.31 12.66 -1.86
CA GLY A 90 -13.61 13.86 -1.41
C GLY A 90 -13.02 13.74 -0.01
N PHE A 91 -12.86 12.50 0.51
CA PHE A 91 -12.15 12.27 1.76
C PHE A 91 -10.63 12.32 1.50
N PRO A 92 -9.86 13.15 2.24
CA PRO A 92 -8.48 13.46 1.87
C PRO A 92 -7.46 12.40 2.34
N ALA A 93 -7.69 11.14 2.00
CA ALA A 93 -6.78 10.03 2.30
C ALA A 93 -6.83 9.01 1.15
N TYR A 94 -6.00 9.20 0.13
CA TYR A 94 -5.80 8.27 -0.96
C TYR A 94 -4.40 8.46 -1.56
N ALA A 95 -3.83 7.40 -2.10
CA ALA A 95 -2.44 7.38 -2.52
C ALA A 95 -2.21 6.54 -3.78
N VAL A 96 -1.08 6.73 -4.43
CA VAL A 96 -0.51 5.74 -5.32
C VAL A 96 0.53 4.91 -4.56
N SER A 97 0.48 3.60 -4.72
CA SER A 97 1.41 2.63 -4.13
C SER A 97 2.15 1.87 -5.24
N ILE A 98 3.48 1.94 -5.26
CA ILE A 98 4.31 1.28 -6.27
C ILE A 98 5.48 0.56 -5.60
N ALA A 99 5.54 -0.77 -5.77
CA ALA A 99 6.70 -1.56 -5.38
C ALA A 99 7.46 -2.06 -6.60
N ALA A 100 8.78 -2.15 -6.49
CA ALA A 100 9.65 -2.67 -7.53
C ALA A 100 10.39 -3.91 -7.03
N VAL A 101 10.30 -4.98 -7.82
CA VAL A 101 10.91 -6.27 -7.56
C VAL A 101 11.87 -6.62 -8.68
N PRO A 102 13.13 -6.99 -8.42
CA PRO A 102 13.99 -7.56 -9.44
C PRO A 102 13.35 -8.84 -9.96
N ARG A 103 13.19 -8.94 -11.28
CA ARG A 103 12.61 -10.11 -11.91
C ARG A 103 13.47 -11.34 -11.62
N GLY A 104 12.87 -12.32 -10.96
CA GLY A 104 13.53 -13.58 -10.64
C GLY A 104 13.86 -14.39 -11.89
N ARG A 105 14.62 -15.50 -11.71
CA ARG A 105 14.81 -16.48 -12.79
C ARG A 105 13.45 -16.98 -13.29
N ARG A 106 13.34 -17.21 -14.59
CA ARG A 106 12.10 -17.68 -15.23
C ARG A 106 11.47 -18.82 -14.42
N GLY A 107 10.21 -18.62 -13.98
CA GLY A 107 9.47 -19.58 -13.15
C GLY A 107 9.57 -19.37 -11.63
N LYS A 108 10.34 -18.39 -11.14
CA LYS A 108 10.29 -18.00 -9.71
C LYS A 108 9.10 -17.08 -9.47
N VAL A 109 8.26 -17.44 -8.51
CA VAL A 109 7.17 -16.60 -8.01
C VAL A 109 7.77 -15.46 -7.19
N GLU A 110 7.42 -14.23 -7.54
CA GLU A 110 7.83 -13.01 -6.83
C GLU A 110 7.00 -12.85 -5.56
N ARG A 111 7.65 -12.50 -4.45
CA ARG A 111 7.02 -12.38 -3.13
C ARG A 111 7.36 -11.07 -2.44
N LEU A 112 6.63 -10.71 -1.37
CA LEU A 112 6.87 -9.48 -0.60
C LEU A 112 8.33 -9.33 -0.14
N ARG A 113 8.99 -10.42 0.26
CA ARG A 113 10.40 -10.40 0.66
C ARG A 113 11.38 -10.07 -0.46
N ASP A 114 10.95 -10.17 -1.73
CA ASP A 114 11.77 -9.87 -2.91
C ASP A 114 11.66 -8.37 -3.32
N VAL A 115 10.80 -7.58 -2.66
CA VAL A 115 10.64 -6.14 -2.95
C VAL A 115 11.93 -5.38 -2.63
N ALA A 116 12.49 -4.73 -3.63
CA ALA A 116 13.75 -4.00 -3.51
C ALA A 116 13.59 -2.48 -3.33
N ALA A 117 12.48 -1.92 -3.81
CA ALA A 117 12.13 -0.52 -3.59
C ALA A 117 10.61 -0.35 -3.51
N GLY A 118 10.14 0.59 -2.69
CA GLY A 118 8.75 0.92 -2.52
C GLY A 118 8.53 2.42 -2.42
N LEU A 119 7.47 2.89 -3.05
CA LEU A 119 7.02 4.28 -3.01
C LEU A 119 5.53 4.32 -2.73
N VAL A 120 5.13 5.15 -1.76
CA VAL A 120 3.74 5.54 -1.54
C VAL A 120 3.67 7.06 -1.61
N ARG A 121 2.83 7.59 -2.50
CA ARG A 121 2.59 9.04 -2.57
C ARG A 121 1.16 9.35 -2.19
N ASP A 122 0.99 10.14 -1.16
CA ASP A 122 -0.28 10.79 -0.83
C ASP A 122 -0.65 11.76 -1.98
N LEU A 123 -1.74 11.47 -2.68
CA LEU A 123 -2.19 12.22 -3.84
C LEU A 123 -2.84 13.56 -3.48
N VAL A 124 -3.21 13.74 -2.20
CA VAL A 124 -3.75 15.00 -1.67
C VAL A 124 -2.64 15.98 -1.35
N THR A 125 -1.68 15.56 -0.52
CA THR A 125 -0.62 16.42 0.00
C THR A 125 0.63 16.43 -0.85
N SER A 126 0.80 15.47 -1.77
CA SER A 126 2.00 15.17 -2.55
C SER A 126 3.19 14.67 -1.71
N HIS A 127 3.00 14.39 -0.43
CA HIS A 127 4.04 13.76 0.38
C HIS A 127 4.39 12.38 -0.17
N THR A 128 5.69 12.10 -0.26
CA THR A 128 6.22 10.86 -0.83
C THR A 128 7.00 10.08 0.20
N TYR A 129 6.49 8.89 0.55
CA TYR A 129 7.20 7.88 1.32
C TYR A 129 7.98 7.01 0.36
N PHE A 130 9.24 6.73 0.69
CA PHE A 130 10.10 5.90 -0.13
C PHE A 130 11.02 5.05 0.75
N ALA A 131 11.22 3.80 0.33
CA ALA A 131 12.23 2.92 0.90
C ALA A 131 12.95 2.13 -0.19
N GLU A 132 14.18 1.77 0.08
CA GLU A 132 14.98 0.82 -0.70
C GLU A 132 15.56 -0.19 0.27
N ALA A 133 15.49 -1.48 -0.07
CA ALA A 133 15.89 -2.58 0.81
C ALA A 133 17.31 -2.40 1.36
N GLY A 134 17.45 -2.38 2.68
CA GLY A 134 18.71 -2.17 3.41
C GLY A 134 19.20 -0.72 3.47
N LYS A 135 18.39 0.26 3.02
CA LYS A 135 18.82 1.69 3.01
C LYS A 135 17.95 2.61 3.88
N GLY A 136 16.96 2.05 4.56
CA GLY A 136 16.03 2.78 5.40
C GLY A 136 14.87 3.42 4.61
N ALA A 137 13.93 4.01 5.37
CA ALA A 137 12.75 4.69 4.83
C ALA A 137 12.84 6.21 4.98
N SER A 138 12.16 6.93 4.10
CA SER A 138 12.10 8.40 4.11
C SER A 138 10.72 8.93 3.75
N LEU A 139 10.41 10.13 4.26
CA LEU A 139 9.30 10.99 3.84
C LEU A 139 9.90 12.26 3.24
N ASP A 140 9.61 12.54 1.97
CA ASP A 140 10.17 13.68 1.21
C ASP A 140 11.69 13.76 1.31
N GLY A 141 12.36 12.61 1.25
CA GLY A 141 13.80 12.48 1.36
C GLY A 141 14.37 12.60 2.78
N ARG A 142 13.55 12.87 3.79
CA ARG A 142 13.98 12.91 5.19
C ARG A 142 13.77 11.54 5.83
N PRO A 143 14.78 10.98 6.54
CA PRO A 143 14.64 9.69 7.20
C PRO A 143 13.46 9.67 8.18
N ILE A 144 12.72 8.56 8.18
CA ILE A 144 11.62 8.30 9.11
C ILE A 144 11.91 7.02 9.91
N ARG A 145 11.27 6.91 11.07
CA ARG A 145 11.31 5.72 11.91
C ARG A 145 9.97 5.50 12.59
N VAL A 146 9.65 4.24 12.82
CA VAL A 146 8.53 3.83 13.66
C VAL A 146 8.67 4.36 15.08
N ARG A 147 7.56 4.43 15.81
CA ARG A 147 7.59 4.75 17.24
C ARG A 147 7.99 3.51 18.06
N ASN A 148 9.20 3.53 18.60
CA ASN A 148 9.75 2.48 19.45
C ASN A 148 10.69 3.11 20.50
N PRO A 149 10.44 2.92 21.83
CA PRO A 149 9.32 2.18 22.42
C PRO A 149 7.96 2.88 22.25
N PHE A 150 6.87 2.11 22.21
CA PHE A 150 5.54 2.67 22.29
C PHE A 150 5.20 3.07 23.73
N ALA A 151 4.28 4.02 23.89
CA ALA A 151 3.85 4.46 25.20
C ALA A 151 2.41 3.96 25.46
N ALA A 152 2.24 2.97 26.35
CA ALA A 152 0.94 2.34 26.61
C ALA A 152 -0.18 3.33 27.01
N ARG A 153 0.17 4.48 27.60
CA ARG A 153 -0.78 5.52 27.98
C ARG A 153 -1.12 6.52 26.85
N ASP A 154 -0.49 6.41 25.71
CA ASP A 154 -0.63 7.35 24.59
C ASP A 154 -0.61 6.60 23.24
N THR A 155 -1.25 5.45 23.19
CA THR A 155 -1.34 4.63 21.99
C THR A 155 -2.31 5.22 20.96
N VAL A 156 -1.91 5.17 19.71
CA VAL A 156 -2.74 5.50 18.55
C VAL A 156 -2.76 4.28 17.65
N PHE A 157 -3.92 3.64 17.52
CA PHE A 157 -4.10 2.51 16.61
C PHE A 157 -4.90 2.94 15.39
N ASP A 158 -4.53 2.41 14.25
CA ASP A 158 -5.32 2.45 13.04
C ASP A 158 -5.97 1.09 12.87
N VAL A 159 -7.31 1.06 12.90
CA VAL A 159 -8.06 -0.20 12.95
C VAL A 159 -9.16 -0.19 11.92
N TYR A 160 -9.17 -1.18 11.03
CA TYR A 160 -10.26 -1.37 10.11
C TYR A 160 -11.53 -1.80 10.85
N LEU A 161 -12.58 -0.97 10.79
CA LEU A 161 -13.87 -1.15 11.46
C LEU A 161 -15.05 -1.16 10.45
N GLY A 162 -14.81 -1.54 9.22
CA GLY A 162 -15.84 -1.64 8.19
C GLY A 162 -16.81 -2.80 8.43
N GLU A 163 -17.82 -2.93 7.57
CA GLU A 163 -18.87 -3.97 7.64
C GLU A 163 -18.31 -5.40 7.74
N LYS A 164 -17.16 -5.63 7.09
CA LYS A 164 -16.50 -6.95 7.03
C LYS A 164 -15.38 -7.11 8.07
N ALA A 165 -15.26 -6.18 9.01
CA ALA A 165 -14.27 -6.30 10.07
C ALA A 165 -14.61 -7.45 11.01
N HIS A 166 -13.59 -8.22 11.41
CA HIS A 166 -13.74 -9.24 12.44
C HIS A 166 -14.05 -8.59 13.80
N THR A 167 -14.75 -9.30 14.67
CA THR A 167 -15.12 -8.81 16.01
C THR A 167 -13.91 -8.42 16.87
N ASP A 168 -12.77 -9.08 16.68
CA ASP A 168 -11.50 -8.73 17.36
C ASP A 168 -11.05 -7.30 17.08
N ALA A 169 -11.43 -6.73 15.93
CA ALA A 169 -11.11 -5.33 15.62
C ALA A 169 -11.65 -4.35 16.67
N LEU A 170 -12.83 -4.63 17.25
CA LEU A 170 -13.37 -3.83 18.36
C LEU A 170 -12.56 -4.00 19.64
N LEU A 171 -12.06 -5.20 19.92
CA LEU A 171 -11.21 -5.43 21.10
C LEU A 171 -9.88 -4.69 20.94
N VAL A 172 -9.27 -4.76 19.75
CA VAL A 172 -8.06 -4.01 19.41
C VAL A 172 -8.29 -2.51 19.51
N ALA A 173 -9.38 -2.00 18.95
CA ALA A 173 -9.73 -0.58 19.02
C ALA A 173 -9.90 -0.10 20.47
N ASN A 174 -10.55 -0.89 21.32
CA ASN A 174 -10.78 -0.57 22.73
C ASN A 174 -9.50 -0.62 23.57
N ALA A 175 -8.46 -1.34 23.12
CA ALA A 175 -7.17 -1.36 23.78
C ALA A 175 -6.36 -0.08 23.55
N ALA A 176 -6.68 0.69 22.52
CA ALA A 176 -5.99 1.93 22.19
C ALA A 176 -6.50 3.14 22.97
N ARG A 177 -5.62 4.11 23.20
CA ARG A 177 -6.02 5.44 23.71
C ARG A 177 -6.79 6.25 22.66
N ARG A 178 -6.38 6.12 21.38
CA ARG A 178 -7.01 6.78 20.24
C ARG A 178 -7.06 5.84 19.06
N VAL A 179 -8.14 5.89 18.31
CA VAL A 179 -8.31 5.09 17.09
C VAL A 179 -8.38 6.00 15.87
N ARG A 180 -7.85 5.53 14.77
CA ARG A 180 -7.95 6.11 13.43
C ARG A 180 -8.41 5.02 12.47
N ASN A 181 -8.85 5.43 11.31
CA ASN A 181 -9.05 4.60 10.12
C ASN A 181 -9.02 5.55 8.92
N LEU A 182 -7.98 5.49 8.10
CA LEU A 182 -7.88 6.34 6.92
C LEU A 182 -8.60 5.70 5.74
N GLY A 183 -8.62 4.36 5.68
CA GLY A 183 -9.24 3.62 4.58
C GLY A 183 -8.42 3.66 3.29
N ALA A 184 -7.09 3.78 3.42
CA ALA A 184 -6.11 3.68 2.35
C ALA A 184 -4.90 2.94 2.94
N ALA A 185 -4.83 1.62 2.70
CA ALA A 185 -3.93 0.72 3.41
C ALA A 185 -2.45 1.08 3.27
N SER A 186 -2.05 1.55 2.09
CA SER A 186 -0.67 2.00 1.86
C SER A 186 -0.31 3.22 2.70
N LEU A 187 -1.25 4.17 2.89
CA LEU A 187 -1.06 5.32 3.79
C LEU A 187 -1.10 4.89 5.25
N ASP A 188 -2.00 3.98 5.63
CA ASP A 188 -2.10 3.46 6.99
C ASP A 188 -0.77 2.83 7.42
N LEU A 189 -0.14 2.01 6.55
CA LEU A 189 1.21 1.49 6.75
C LEU A 189 2.26 2.60 6.85
N CYS A 190 2.17 3.63 6.03
CA CYS A 190 3.07 4.79 6.10
C CYS A 190 2.93 5.59 7.41
N MET A 191 1.72 5.63 8.00
CA MET A 191 1.54 6.25 9.32
C MET A 191 2.25 5.47 10.42
N VAL A 192 2.28 4.13 10.35
CA VAL A 192 3.11 3.30 11.24
C VAL A 192 4.59 3.59 11.00
N ALA A 193 5.04 3.57 9.74
CA ALA A 193 6.44 3.78 9.38
C ALA A 193 7.02 5.12 9.88
N ARG A 194 6.20 6.19 9.90
CA ARG A 194 6.62 7.50 10.41
C ARG A 194 6.40 7.71 11.92
N GLY A 195 5.90 6.69 12.62
CA GLY A 195 5.62 6.76 14.06
C GLY A 195 4.42 7.63 14.46
N ALA A 196 3.54 7.94 13.53
CA ALA A 196 2.29 8.68 13.80
C ALA A 196 1.20 7.78 14.38
N VAL A 197 1.29 6.48 14.09
CA VAL A 197 0.42 5.41 14.56
C VAL A 197 1.32 4.30 15.11
N ASP A 198 0.92 3.69 16.23
CA ASP A 198 1.70 2.63 16.88
C ASP A 198 1.40 1.25 16.30
N LEU A 199 0.17 1.05 15.82
CA LEU A 199 -0.35 -0.19 15.27
C LEU A 199 -1.33 0.08 14.12
N TYR A 200 -1.20 -0.66 13.00
CA TYR A 200 -2.25 -0.83 12.01
C TYR A 200 -2.78 -2.27 12.11
N TYR A 201 -4.10 -2.42 12.12
CA TYR A 201 -4.77 -3.71 12.26
C TYR A 201 -5.91 -3.83 11.25
N LEU A 202 -5.78 -4.78 10.35
CA LEU A 202 -6.85 -5.19 9.44
C LEU A 202 -7.08 -6.70 9.58
N HIS A 203 -8.28 -7.05 10.02
CA HIS A 203 -8.79 -8.42 10.06
C HIS A 203 -10.19 -8.43 9.44
N SER A 204 -10.30 -8.97 8.23
CA SER A 204 -11.56 -9.18 7.54
C SER A 204 -12.10 -10.59 7.79
N THR A 205 -13.43 -10.71 7.90
CA THR A 205 -14.13 -11.99 8.06
C THR A 205 -14.43 -12.69 6.74
N GLU A 206 -14.32 -11.97 5.62
CA GLU A 206 -14.69 -12.50 4.32
C GLU A 206 -13.47 -12.57 3.38
N VAL A 207 -13.31 -13.72 2.74
CA VAL A 207 -12.35 -13.89 1.66
C VAL A 207 -12.65 -12.90 0.54
N GLY A 208 -11.64 -12.12 0.15
CA GLY A 208 -11.78 -11.07 -0.87
C GLY A 208 -11.90 -9.65 -0.31
N HIS A 209 -12.06 -9.49 1.00
CA HIS A 209 -12.01 -8.20 1.70
C HIS A 209 -10.71 -7.98 2.49
N GLU A 210 -9.77 -8.93 2.41
CA GLU A 210 -8.41 -8.75 2.88
C GLU A 210 -7.63 -7.85 1.90
N LEU A 211 -6.49 -7.35 2.34
CA LEU A 211 -5.61 -6.52 1.52
C LEU A 211 -4.95 -7.33 0.40
N ARG A 212 -4.87 -6.73 -0.76
CA ARG A 212 -4.20 -7.27 -1.94
C ARG A 212 -2.69 -7.03 -1.88
N ALA A 213 -1.95 -7.76 -2.69
CA ALA A 213 -0.51 -7.53 -2.79
C ALA A 213 -0.18 -6.09 -3.21
N MET A 214 -0.98 -5.46 -4.08
CA MET A 214 -0.79 -4.09 -4.54
C MET A 214 -0.96 -3.06 -3.42
N ASP A 215 -1.92 -3.30 -2.53
CA ASP A 215 -2.23 -2.41 -1.40
C ASP A 215 -1.07 -2.34 -0.40
N VAL A 216 -0.32 -3.44 -0.26
CA VAL A 216 0.66 -3.59 0.84
C VAL A 216 2.12 -3.62 0.41
N ALA A 217 2.44 -3.98 -0.84
CA ALA A 217 3.82 -4.30 -1.22
C ALA A 217 4.83 -3.18 -0.95
N ALA A 218 4.50 -1.94 -1.29
CA ALA A 218 5.35 -0.80 -1.00
C ALA A 218 5.36 -0.46 0.50
N GLY A 219 4.17 -0.42 1.12
CA GLY A 219 4.00 -0.09 2.53
C GLY A 219 4.74 -1.05 3.46
N VAL A 220 4.71 -2.35 3.19
CA VAL A 220 5.44 -3.38 3.97
C VAL A 220 6.95 -3.10 3.97
N LEU A 221 7.54 -2.83 2.81
CA LEU A 221 8.96 -2.46 2.75
C LEU A 221 9.22 -1.18 3.53
N ILE A 222 8.38 -0.15 3.37
CA ILE A 222 8.55 1.15 4.05
C ILE A 222 8.50 0.98 5.57
N VAL A 223 7.56 0.17 6.11
CA VAL A 223 7.48 -0.12 7.55
C VAL A 223 8.74 -0.82 8.04
N ARG A 224 9.19 -1.88 7.34
CA ARG A 224 10.37 -2.64 7.71
C ARG A 224 11.65 -1.80 7.68
N GLU A 225 11.82 -1.02 6.65
CA GLU A 225 12.97 -0.10 6.51
C GLU A 225 12.93 1.07 7.51
N ALA A 226 11.77 1.39 8.04
CA ALA A 226 11.61 2.33 9.16
C ALA A 226 11.89 1.70 10.54
N GLY A 227 12.15 0.39 10.60
CA GLY A 227 12.46 -0.36 11.82
C GLY A 227 11.24 -0.97 12.53
N GLY A 228 10.08 -1.03 11.85
CA GLY A 228 8.89 -1.75 12.29
C GLY A 228 8.78 -3.15 11.68
N GLU A 229 7.66 -3.80 11.91
CA GLU A 229 7.36 -5.11 11.33
C GLU A 229 5.92 -5.16 10.83
N VAL A 230 5.69 -6.02 9.84
CA VAL A 230 4.37 -6.35 9.31
C VAL A 230 4.21 -7.86 9.34
N VAL A 231 3.17 -8.31 10.02
CA VAL A 231 2.89 -9.73 10.25
C VAL A 231 1.46 -10.09 9.82
N GLY A 232 1.22 -11.38 9.62
CA GLY A 232 -0.13 -11.94 9.50
C GLY A 232 -0.83 -12.06 10.85
N LEU A 233 -2.05 -12.60 10.86
CA LEU A 233 -2.78 -12.89 12.10
C LEU A 233 -2.13 -14.01 12.95
N ASP A 234 -1.35 -14.87 12.32
CA ASP A 234 -0.51 -15.88 12.97
C ASP A 234 0.73 -15.28 13.67
N ARG A 235 0.93 -13.97 13.54
CA ARG A 235 2.07 -13.21 14.05
C ARG A 235 3.40 -13.56 13.38
N GLU A 236 3.38 -14.31 12.30
CA GLU A 236 4.56 -14.56 11.46
C GLU A 236 4.80 -13.41 10.47
N PRO A 237 6.04 -13.12 10.07
CA PRO A 237 6.34 -12.07 9.11
C PRO A 237 5.52 -12.23 7.83
N LEU A 238 4.81 -11.18 7.44
CA LEU A 238 3.95 -11.22 6.26
C LEU A 238 4.79 -11.45 5.00
N ASP A 239 4.55 -12.57 4.32
CA ASP A 239 5.16 -12.89 3.04
C ASP A 239 4.17 -13.57 2.11
N MET A 240 3.63 -12.82 1.19
CA MET A 240 2.65 -13.28 0.20
C MET A 240 3.20 -13.17 -1.22
N GLU A 241 2.57 -13.91 -2.14
CA GLU A 241 2.84 -13.80 -3.58
C GLU A 241 2.44 -12.42 -4.10
N LEU A 242 3.23 -11.89 -5.04
CA LEU A 242 2.90 -10.62 -5.71
C LEU A 242 2.05 -10.90 -6.95
N SER A 243 0.82 -11.30 -6.70
CA SER A 243 -0.18 -11.58 -7.74
C SER A 243 -1.48 -10.82 -7.50
N PRO A 244 -2.32 -10.61 -8.53
CA PRO A 244 -3.60 -9.91 -8.37
C PRO A 244 -4.57 -10.64 -7.44
N GLU A 245 -4.42 -11.95 -7.26
CA GLU A 245 -5.30 -12.81 -6.45
C GLU A 245 -4.88 -12.89 -4.99
N ALA A 246 -3.60 -12.63 -4.69
CA ALA A 246 -3.08 -12.78 -3.33
C ALA A 246 -3.73 -11.78 -2.37
N ARG A 247 -4.14 -12.28 -1.20
CA ARG A 247 -4.83 -11.54 -0.14
C ARG A 247 -4.23 -11.86 1.21
N ALA A 248 -4.26 -10.88 2.12
CA ALA A 248 -3.83 -11.10 3.50
C ALA A 248 -4.56 -10.16 4.48
N ASN A 249 -4.79 -10.66 5.68
CA ASN A 249 -5.02 -9.84 6.86
C ASN A 249 -3.68 -9.35 7.40
N VAL A 250 -3.64 -8.15 7.99
CA VAL A 250 -2.38 -7.47 8.26
C VAL A 250 -2.37 -6.83 9.64
N ILE A 251 -1.23 -7.02 10.32
CA ILE A 251 -0.88 -6.29 11.55
C ILE A 251 0.49 -5.65 11.30
N ALA A 252 0.57 -4.31 11.39
CA ALA A 252 1.83 -3.58 11.30
C ALA A 252 2.08 -2.78 12.58
N TYR A 253 3.33 -2.76 13.06
CA TYR A 253 3.67 -2.10 14.33
C TYR A 253 5.12 -1.62 14.36
N GLY A 254 5.39 -0.66 15.30
CA GLY A 254 6.73 -0.17 15.55
C GLY A 254 7.46 -0.93 16.67
N ASP A 255 6.74 -1.38 17.69
CA ASP A 255 7.27 -2.08 18.86
C ASP A 255 6.49 -3.37 19.10
N SER A 256 7.20 -4.51 19.12
CA SER A 256 6.59 -5.83 19.28
C SER A 256 5.84 -6.03 20.61
N GLN A 257 6.17 -5.26 21.65
CA GLN A 257 5.45 -5.33 22.92
C GLN A 257 3.96 -4.98 22.77
N ILE A 258 3.59 -4.21 21.72
CA ILE A 258 2.21 -3.85 21.44
C ILE A 258 1.34 -5.07 21.13
N LEU A 259 1.93 -6.16 20.62
CA LEU A 259 1.23 -7.42 20.36
C LEU A 259 0.64 -8.05 21.61
N GLY A 260 1.17 -7.73 22.80
CA GLY A 260 0.61 -8.12 24.09
C GLY A 260 -0.71 -7.43 24.45
N MET A 261 -1.10 -6.40 23.70
CA MET A 261 -2.40 -5.70 23.84
C MET A 261 -3.49 -6.27 22.92
N LEU A 262 -3.12 -7.16 22.01
CA LEU A 262 -4.05 -7.78 21.06
C LEU A 262 -4.67 -9.04 21.65
N PRO A 263 -5.91 -9.40 21.23
CA PRO A 263 -6.59 -10.60 21.67
C PRO A 263 -5.88 -11.89 21.25
#